data_5c0da1c0adc2adb633b7eec6176acf19
#
_entry.id   5c0da1c0adc2adb633b7eec6176acf19
#
_cell.length_a   1.000
_cell.length_b   1.000
_cell.length_c   1.000
_cell.angle_alpha   90.00
_cell.angle_beta   90.00
_cell.angle_gamma   90.00
#
_symmetry.space_group_name_H-M   'P 1'
#
loop_
_entity.id
_entity.type
_entity.pdbx_description
1 polymer ?
#
loop_
_entity_poly.entity_id
_entity_poly.type
_entity_poly.pdbx_seq_one_letter_code
_entity_poly.pdbx_strand_id
1 'polypeptide(L)'
;AKKGAYCVICIAVVDDEKAVCDELLFFLKEYEMKFKMIFDISIYYNGENLLADLEDDIHFDLILLDIELAKINGVEVGRHIREINQDYLCQIIYISSKMGYAMELFQVHPFHFLMKPIQRETLFSCLGEYLRLYSKKDFFELTNKNVKKRIPIEQIQYFESNGRKITVYCSNESHEFYGKLSDLSEMKILKNFLMIHKSFYINIAHISSYSYDSLTIDDCRELPISKPNRKEVRRAILKYSADRFREE
;
A
#
# COMPACT_ATOMS: atom_id res chain seq x y z
N ALA A 1 11.57 -0.86 -25.56
CA ALA A 1 11.39 -1.85 -24.48
C ALA A 1 10.67 -1.13 -23.35
N LYS A 2 9.37 -1.42 -23.12
CA LYS A 2 8.58 -0.88 -22.01
C LYS A 2 9.07 -1.60 -20.74
N LYS A 3 9.78 -0.88 -19.87
CA LYS A 3 10.05 -1.34 -18.50
C LYS A 3 8.70 -1.47 -17.80
N GLY A 4 8.32 -2.71 -17.45
CA GLY A 4 7.21 -2.92 -16.52
C GLY A 4 7.54 -2.18 -15.22
N ALA A 5 6.60 -1.44 -14.69
CA ALA A 5 6.73 -0.82 -13.39
C ALA A 5 6.77 -1.95 -12.35
N TYR A 6 7.97 -2.29 -11.88
CA TYR A 6 8.13 -3.15 -10.71
C TYR A 6 7.70 -2.34 -9.49
N CYS A 7 6.79 -2.88 -8.70
CA CYS A 7 6.49 -2.30 -7.40
C CYS A 7 7.74 -2.48 -6.54
N VAL A 8 8.41 -1.39 -6.19
CA VAL A 8 9.54 -1.39 -5.26
C VAL A 8 8.92 -1.37 -3.86
N ILE A 9 9.28 -2.33 -3.03
CA ILE A 9 8.83 -2.41 -1.64
C ILE A 9 9.93 -1.81 -0.76
N CYS A 10 9.58 -0.78 0.01
CA CYS A 10 10.49 -0.11 0.91
C CYS A 10 10.51 -0.86 2.26
N ILE A 11 11.68 -1.41 2.61
CA ILE A 11 11.85 -2.22 3.83
C ILE A 11 12.87 -1.55 4.76
N ALA A 12 12.49 -1.35 6.03
CA ALA A 12 13.45 -1.02 7.07
C ALA A 12 13.85 -2.30 7.82
N VAL A 13 15.14 -2.44 8.09
CA VAL A 13 15.72 -3.44 8.99
C VAL A 13 16.30 -2.71 10.18
N VAL A 14 15.82 -3.03 11.39
CA VAL A 14 16.18 -2.31 12.62
C VAL A 14 16.64 -3.30 13.66
N ASP A 15 17.93 -3.32 13.95
CA ASP A 15 18.55 -4.18 14.94
C ASP A 15 19.91 -3.58 15.35
N ASP A 16 20.25 -3.54 16.64
CA ASP A 16 21.51 -2.97 17.11
C ASP A 16 22.70 -3.93 16.90
N GLU A 17 22.43 -5.19 16.62
CA GLU A 17 23.42 -6.18 16.23
C GLU A 17 23.65 -6.17 14.71
N LYS A 18 24.80 -5.62 14.29
CA LYS A 18 25.15 -5.58 12.87
C LYS A 18 25.10 -6.96 12.18
N ALA A 19 25.48 -8.03 12.89
CA ALA A 19 25.46 -9.39 12.34
C ALA A 19 24.04 -9.83 11.97
N VAL A 20 23.02 -9.46 12.75
CA VAL A 20 21.62 -9.75 12.46
C VAL A 20 21.13 -8.93 11.27
N CYS A 21 21.49 -7.64 11.20
CA CYS A 21 21.19 -6.82 10.02
C CYS A 21 21.79 -7.40 8.73
N ASP A 22 23.05 -7.84 8.77
CA ASP A 22 23.73 -8.42 7.62
C ASP A 22 23.07 -9.75 7.19
N GLU A 23 22.65 -10.59 8.14
CA GLU A 23 21.91 -11.84 7.89
C GLU A 23 20.55 -11.57 7.25
N LEU A 24 19.76 -10.63 7.82
CA LEU A 24 18.48 -10.23 7.26
C LEU A 24 18.62 -9.67 5.85
N LEU A 25 19.61 -8.80 5.63
CA LEU A 25 19.91 -8.25 4.30
C LEU A 25 20.22 -9.36 3.31
N PHE A 26 21.02 -10.35 3.71
CA PHE A 26 21.34 -11.51 2.88
C PHE A 26 20.08 -12.29 2.48
N PHE A 27 19.20 -12.60 3.43
CA PHE A 27 17.93 -13.30 3.17
C PHE A 27 16.98 -12.49 2.28
N LEU A 28 16.88 -11.17 2.50
CA LEU A 28 16.07 -10.29 1.66
C LEU A 28 16.58 -10.27 0.22
N LYS A 29 17.90 -10.19 0.01
CA LYS A 29 18.50 -10.22 -1.32
C LYS A 29 18.35 -11.58 -2.00
N GLU A 30 18.43 -12.68 -1.25
CA GLU A 30 18.12 -14.01 -1.77
C GLU A 30 16.64 -14.12 -2.22
N TYR A 31 15.73 -13.54 -1.43
CA TYR A 31 14.30 -13.48 -1.78
C TYR A 31 14.07 -12.70 -3.06
N GLU A 32 14.68 -11.50 -3.21
CA GLU A 32 14.61 -10.69 -4.43
C GLU A 32 15.02 -11.51 -5.67
N MET A 33 16.16 -12.19 -5.59
CA MET A 33 16.67 -13.00 -6.72
C MET A 33 15.74 -14.15 -7.06
N LYS A 34 15.24 -14.88 -6.04
CA LYS A 34 14.41 -16.07 -6.22
C LYS A 34 13.03 -15.72 -6.82
N PHE A 35 12.42 -14.62 -6.37
CA PHE A 35 11.04 -14.25 -6.75
C PHE A 35 10.97 -13.08 -7.74
N LYS A 36 12.14 -12.58 -8.23
CA LYS A 36 12.23 -11.45 -9.16
C LYS A 36 11.53 -10.19 -8.67
N MET A 37 11.69 -9.91 -7.38
CA MET A 37 11.18 -8.72 -6.71
C MET A 37 12.26 -7.65 -6.66
N ILE A 38 11.88 -6.42 -6.28
CA ILE A 38 12.81 -5.32 -6.02
C ILE A 38 12.46 -4.73 -4.66
N PHE A 39 13.41 -4.75 -3.73
CA PHE A 39 13.30 -4.13 -2.42
C PHE A 39 14.22 -2.91 -2.34
N ASP A 40 13.71 -1.83 -1.78
CA ASP A 40 14.51 -0.70 -1.31
C ASP A 40 14.72 -0.88 0.19
N ILE A 41 15.96 -1.23 0.59
CA ILE A 41 16.25 -1.67 1.94
C ILE A 41 17.09 -0.63 2.66
N SER A 42 16.57 -0.10 3.77
CA SER A 42 17.27 0.78 4.70
C SER A 42 17.61 0.03 5.98
N ILE A 43 18.81 0.23 6.52
CA ILE A 43 19.30 -0.43 7.74
C ILE A 43 19.47 0.60 8.84
N TYR A 44 18.92 0.31 10.02
CA TYR A 44 19.02 1.13 11.23
C TYR A 44 19.57 0.29 12.38
N TYR A 45 20.51 0.85 13.12
CA TYR A 45 21.13 0.22 14.29
C TYR A 45 20.53 0.73 15.61
N ASN A 46 19.46 1.50 15.56
CA ASN A 46 18.69 1.98 16.70
C ASN A 46 17.31 2.47 16.25
N GLY A 47 16.36 2.52 17.19
CA GLY A 47 14.99 2.94 16.91
C GLY A 47 14.85 4.45 16.65
N GLU A 48 15.71 5.28 17.27
CA GLU A 48 15.64 6.73 17.16
C GLU A 48 15.88 7.22 15.73
N ASN A 49 16.84 6.63 15.02
CA ASN A 49 17.13 7.01 13.63
C ASN A 49 15.97 6.62 12.70
N LEU A 50 15.34 5.46 12.92
CA LEU A 50 14.13 5.09 12.18
C LEU A 50 13.00 6.10 12.42
N LEU A 51 12.77 6.49 13.70
CA LEU A 51 11.72 7.45 14.04
C LEU A 51 11.98 8.82 13.43
N ALA A 52 13.24 9.28 13.43
CA ALA A 52 13.61 10.55 12.79
C ALA A 52 13.32 10.56 11.28
N ASP A 53 13.65 9.47 10.58
CA ASP A 53 13.35 9.34 9.15
C ASP A 53 11.84 9.29 8.87
N LEU A 54 11.06 8.66 9.76
CA LEU A 54 9.60 8.65 9.67
C LEU A 54 8.97 10.03 9.92
N GLU A 55 9.56 10.84 10.79
CA GLU A 55 9.17 12.25 11.02
C GLU A 55 9.52 13.15 9.82
N ASP A 56 10.55 12.80 9.05
CA ASP A 56 10.95 13.44 7.79
C ASP A 56 10.17 12.94 6.56
N ASP A 57 8.99 12.31 6.76
CA ASP A 57 8.10 11.77 5.72
C ASP A 57 8.74 10.63 4.89
N ILE A 58 9.76 9.94 5.38
CA ILE A 58 10.26 8.71 4.77
C ILE A 58 9.30 7.57 5.16
N HIS A 59 8.78 6.86 4.16
CA HIS A 59 7.80 5.80 4.36
C HIS A 59 8.37 4.42 4.07
N PHE A 60 7.99 3.45 4.91
CA PHE A 60 8.29 2.04 4.72
C PHE A 60 7.00 1.24 4.56
N ASP A 61 7.05 0.27 3.66
CA ASP A 61 5.95 -0.68 3.47
C ASP A 61 6.02 -1.81 4.53
N LEU A 62 7.24 -2.19 4.92
CA LEU A 62 7.52 -3.25 5.88
C LEU A 62 8.71 -2.89 6.77
N ILE A 63 8.58 -3.13 8.07
CA ILE A 63 9.68 -2.95 9.04
C ILE A 63 9.97 -4.30 9.70
N LEU A 64 11.21 -4.76 9.61
CA LEU A 64 11.76 -5.86 10.40
C LEU A 64 12.40 -5.23 11.64
N LEU A 65 11.81 -5.39 12.82
CA LEU A 65 12.10 -4.61 14.01
C LEU A 65 12.50 -5.50 15.18
N ASP A 66 13.74 -5.37 15.64
CA ASP A 66 14.13 -5.97 16.90
C ASP A 66 13.40 -5.31 18.07
N ILE A 67 12.96 -6.14 19.03
CA ILE A 67 12.35 -5.65 20.27
C ILE A 67 13.42 -5.15 21.25
N GLU A 68 14.56 -5.85 21.32
CA GLU A 68 15.58 -5.65 22.35
C GLU A 68 16.63 -4.58 21.95
N LEU A 69 16.19 -3.43 21.39
CA LEU A 69 17.08 -2.33 21.07
C LEU A 69 17.62 -1.61 22.31
N ALA A 70 18.84 -1.06 22.23
CA ALA A 70 19.61 -0.58 23.37
C ALA A 70 19.00 0.61 24.12
N LYS A 71 18.28 1.52 23.45
CA LYS A 71 17.77 2.77 24.07
C LYS A 71 16.25 2.80 24.15
N ILE A 72 15.59 2.85 23.00
CA ILE A 72 14.15 2.73 22.91
C ILE A 72 13.83 1.34 22.42
N ASN A 73 12.96 0.61 23.12
CA ASN A 73 12.65 -0.76 22.70
C ASN A 73 11.73 -0.79 21.47
N GLY A 74 11.76 -1.90 20.72
CA GLY A 74 11.00 -2.02 19.48
C GLY A 74 9.48 -1.92 19.67
N VAL A 75 8.94 -2.28 20.85
CA VAL A 75 7.50 -2.11 21.14
C VAL A 75 7.14 -0.63 21.23
N GLU A 76 7.99 0.17 21.86
CA GLU A 76 7.81 1.63 21.93
C GLU A 76 7.91 2.27 20.54
N VAL A 77 8.87 1.83 19.71
CA VAL A 77 8.97 2.25 18.30
C VAL A 77 7.68 1.95 17.56
N GLY A 78 7.16 0.72 17.68
CA GLY A 78 5.91 0.35 17.03
C GLY A 78 4.70 1.15 17.54
N ARG A 79 4.66 1.46 18.85
CA ARG A 79 3.62 2.33 19.42
C ARG A 79 3.70 3.73 18.82
N HIS A 80 4.88 4.29 18.69
CA HIS A 80 5.09 5.59 18.04
C HIS A 80 4.55 5.60 16.60
N ILE A 81 4.87 4.57 15.80
CA ILE A 81 4.37 4.42 14.43
C ILE A 81 2.84 4.40 14.40
N ARG A 82 2.18 3.68 15.31
CA ARG A 82 0.71 3.53 15.34
C ARG A 82 -0.01 4.76 15.92
N GLU A 83 0.46 5.30 17.03
CA GLU A 83 -0.26 6.33 17.79
C GLU A 83 0.09 7.76 17.32
N ILE A 84 1.36 8.02 16.98
CA ILE A 84 1.82 9.36 16.62
C ILE A 84 1.77 9.55 15.11
N ASN A 85 2.39 8.67 14.34
CA ASN A 85 2.36 8.74 12.87
C ASN A 85 1.02 8.27 12.29
N GLN A 86 0.17 7.60 13.08
CA GLN A 86 -1.10 7.00 12.66
C GLN A 86 -0.97 6.10 11.41
N ASP A 87 0.20 5.50 11.24
CA ASP A 87 0.49 4.64 10.10
C ASP A 87 0.13 3.18 10.40
N TYR A 88 -1.02 2.74 9.88
CA TYR A 88 -1.49 1.36 9.92
C TYR A 88 -1.22 0.61 8.61
N LEU A 89 -0.71 1.28 7.59
CA LEU A 89 -0.38 0.68 6.29
C LEU A 89 0.99 0.02 6.33
N CYS A 90 1.95 0.64 7.01
CA CYS A 90 3.25 0.05 7.27
C CYS A 90 3.09 -1.20 8.14
N GLN A 91 3.58 -2.34 7.66
CA GLN A 91 3.52 -3.58 8.39
C GLN A 91 4.78 -3.78 9.22
N ILE A 92 4.64 -4.35 10.44
CA ILE A 92 5.77 -4.56 11.34
C ILE A 92 5.90 -6.05 11.63
N ILE A 93 7.05 -6.63 11.30
CA ILE A 93 7.48 -7.95 11.75
C ILE A 93 8.45 -7.74 12.90
N TYR A 94 8.05 -8.16 14.09
CA TYR A 94 8.93 -8.11 15.25
C TYR A 94 9.88 -9.30 15.29
N ILE A 95 11.09 -9.02 15.75
CA ILE A 95 12.14 -10.01 15.92
C ILE A 95 12.59 -9.96 17.38
N SER A 96 12.80 -11.10 18.05
CA SER A 96 13.28 -11.12 19.43
C SER A 96 13.84 -12.48 19.81
N SER A 97 14.74 -12.49 20.81
CA SER A 97 15.21 -13.69 21.49
C SER A 97 14.22 -14.22 22.53
N LYS A 98 13.20 -13.42 22.91
CA LYS A 98 12.28 -13.72 24.04
C LYS A 98 10.82 -13.77 23.59
N MET A 99 10.10 -14.79 24.04
CA MET A 99 8.66 -14.93 23.77
C MET A 99 7.76 -14.08 24.69
N GLY A 100 8.31 -13.43 25.72
CA GLY A 100 7.52 -12.74 26.76
C GLY A 100 6.78 -11.49 26.29
N TYR A 101 7.10 -10.95 25.11
CA TYR A 101 6.53 -9.69 24.60
C TYR A 101 5.15 -9.82 23.94
N ALA A 102 4.63 -11.05 23.79
CA ALA A 102 3.40 -11.30 23.04
C ALA A 102 2.20 -10.45 23.50
N MET A 103 2.04 -10.21 24.82
CA MET A 103 0.94 -9.39 25.35
C MET A 103 1.09 -7.90 25.03
N GLU A 104 2.33 -7.39 25.00
CA GLU A 104 2.61 -5.99 24.71
C GLU A 104 2.41 -5.67 23.21
N LEU A 105 2.70 -6.67 22.36
CA LEU A 105 2.57 -6.57 20.92
C LEU A 105 1.12 -6.47 20.43
N PHE A 106 0.14 -6.92 21.20
CA PHE A 106 -1.29 -6.82 20.81
C PHE A 106 -1.71 -5.38 20.51
N GLN A 107 -1.15 -4.41 21.23
CA GLN A 107 -1.52 -2.99 21.08
C GLN A 107 -0.93 -2.34 19.83
N VAL A 108 0.16 -2.90 19.29
CA VAL A 108 0.87 -2.33 18.13
C VAL A 108 0.54 -3.02 16.81
N HIS A 109 -0.39 -3.97 16.83
CA HIS A 109 -0.87 -4.70 15.66
C HIS A 109 0.28 -5.23 14.78
N PRO A 110 1.10 -6.18 15.28
CA PRO A 110 2.19 -6.76 14.51
C PRO A 110 1.62 -7.56 13.34
N PHE A 111 2.30 -7.49 12.19
CA PHE A 111 2.00 -8.40 11.10
C PHE A 111 2.46 -9.82 11.42
N HIS A 112 3.67 -9.92 11.97
CA HIS A 112 4.25 -11.21 12.35
C HIS A 112 5.26 -11.05 13.49
N PHE A 113 5.66 -12.20 14.08
CA PHE A 113 6.71 -12.28 15.08
C PHE A 113 7.70 -13.39 14.73
N LEU A 114 9.00 -13.10 14.74
CA LEU A 114 10.08 -14.03 14.44
C LEU A 114 10.98 -14.20 15.65
N MET A 115 11.32 -15.44 15.97
CA MET A 115 12.30 -15.75 17.00
C MET A 115 13.71 -15.77 16.45
N LYS A 116 14.67 -15.17 17.19
CA LYS A 116 16.11 -15.36 16.94
C LYS A 116 16.54 -16.77 17.45
N PRO A 117 17.41 -17.50 16.70
CA PRO A 117 17.97 -17.17 15.40
C PRO A 117 16.94 -17.25 14.28
N ILE A 118 17.02 -16.32 13.34
CA ILE A 118 16.01 -16.17 12.30
C ILE A 118 16.18 -17.29 11.27
N GLN A 119 15.12 -18.11 11.15
CA GLN A 119 15.11 -19.17 10.13
C GLN A 119 14.71 -18.58 8.77
N ARG A 120 15.53 -18.80 7.76
CA ARG A 120 15.33 -18.32 6.40
C ARG A 120 13.92 -18.67 5.87
N GLU A 121 13.50 -19.91 6.06
CA GLU A 121 12.21 -20.43 5.60
C GLU A 121 11.04 -19.70 6.26
N THR A 122 11.16 -19.38 7.54
CA THR A 122 10.15 -18.64 8.28
C THR A 122 10.04 -17.20 7.77
N LEU A 123 11.17 -16.50 7.58
CA LEU A 123 11.17 -15.16 7.00
C LEU A 123 10.58 -15.18 5.58
N PHE A 124 10.94 -16.16 4.75
CA PHE A 124 10.41 -16.31 3.39
C PHE A 124 8.90 -16.54 3.38
N SER A 125 8.38 -17.33 4.33
CA SER A 125 6.94 -17.53 4.50
C SER A 125 6.24 -16.22 4.87
N CYS A 126 6.78 -15.47 5.84
CA CYS A 126 6.24 -14.17 6.24
C CYS A 126 6.25 -13.16 5.08
N LEU A 127 7.36 -13.07 4.33
CA LEU A 127 7.44 -12.21 3.15
C LEU A 127 6.43 -12.62 2.07
N GLY A 128 6.26 -13.91 1.84
CA GLY A 128 5.26 -14.43 0.90
C GLY A 128 3.83 -14.10 1.29
N GLU A 129 3.52 -14.18 2.58
CA GLU A 129 2.22 -13.77 3.13
C GLU A 129 2.03 -12.25 3.04
N TYR A 130 3.03 -11.47 3.43
CA TYR A 130 3.03 -10.02 3.27
C TYR A 130 2.75 -9.62 1.81
N LEU A 131 3.48 -10.19 0.86
CA LEU A 131 3.29 -9.93 -0.56
C LEU A 131 1.90 -10.30 -1.05
N ARG A 132 1.37 -11.42 -0.61
CA ARG A 132 0.01 -11.86 -0.97
C ARG A 132 -1.08 -10.91 -0.47
N LEU A 133 -0.92 -10.36 0.75
CA LEU A 133 -1.92 -9.52 1.41
C LEU A 133 -1.76 -8.03 1.07
N TYR A 134 -0.52 -7.54 0.96
CA TYR A 134 -0.20 -6.12 0.92
C TYR A 134 0.47 -5.67 -0.39
N SER A 135 1.24 -6.51 -1.10
CA SER A 135 1.89 -6.08 -2.36
C SER A 135 0.91 -5.97 -3.54
N LYS A 136 -0.33 -6.37 -3.36
CA LYS A 136 -1.41 -6.07 -4.31
C LYS A 136 -1.92 -4.64 -4.20
N LYS A 137 -1.35 -3.81 -3.33
CA LYS A 137 -1.65 -2.37 -3.33
C LYS A 137 -0.97 -1.74 -4.55
N ASP A 138 -1.68 -1.78 -5.66
CA ASP A 138 -1.35 -0.97 -6.80
C ASP A 138 -1.44 0.50 -6.35
N PHE A 139 -0.37 1.26 -6.52
CA PHE A 139 -0.37 2.70 -6.22
C PHE A 139 -0.50 3.50 -7.50
N PHE A 140 -1.34 4.50 -7.46
CA PHE A 140 -1.36 5.53 -8.48
C PHE A 140 -0.31 6.59 -8.12
N GLU A 141 0.66 6.80 -9.01
CA GLU A 141 1.69 7.82 -8.82
C GLU A 141 1.30 9.11 -9.56
N LEU A 142 1.23 10.20 -8.83
CA LEU A 142 1.09 11.53 -9.41
C LEU A 142 2.31 12.39 -9.10
N THR A 143 2.68 13.25 -10.06
CA THR A 143 3.75 14.22 -9.87
C THR A 143 3.15 15.61 -9.96
N ASN A 144 3.28 16.39 -8.89
CA ASN A 144 2.88 17.79 -8.87
C ASN A 144 4.06 18.64 -8.38
N LYS A 145 4.51 19.61 -9.19
CA LYS A 145 5.61 20.56 -8.86
C LYS A 145 6.84 19.90 -8.20
N ASN A 146 7.35 18.80 -8.77
CA ASN A 146 8.50 18.01 -8.27
C ASN A 146 8.24 17.14 -7.03
N VAL A 147 7.03 17.11 -6.49
CA VAL A 147 6.64 16.17 -5.45
C VAL A 147 5.98 14.96 -6.10
N LYS A 148 6.52 13.79 -5.87
CA LYS A 148 5.88 12.51 -6.24
C LYS A 148 5.03 12.06 -5.07
N LYS A 149 3.73 11.85 -5.30
CA LYS A 149 2.82 11.28 -4.33
C LYS A 149 2.33 9.93 -4.84
N ARG A 150 2.32 8.93 -3.95
CA ARG A 150 1.77 7.60 -4.21
C ARG A 150 0.46 7.45 -3.45
N ILE A 151 -0.61 7.12 -4.17
CA ILE A 151 -1.96 6.95 -3.60
C ILE A 151 -2.36 5.50 -3.81
N PRO A 152 -2.67 4.74 -2.74
CA PRO A 152 -3.22 3.39 -2.87
C PRO A 152 -4.47 3.41 -3.75
N ILE A 153 -4.52 2.56 -4.77
CA ILE A 153 -5.65 2.53 -5.72
C ILE A 153 -6.96 2.23 -5.02
N GLU A 154 -6.93 1.45 -3.97
CA GLU A 154 -8.10 1.14 -3.14
C GLU A 154 -8.70 2.37 -2.43
N GLN A 155 -7.90 3.43 -2.19
CA GLN A 155 -8.39 4.69 -1.60
C GLN A 155 -8.96 5.65 -2.64
N ILE A 156 -8.69 5.41 -3.92
CA ILE A 156 -9.17 6.28 -4.99
C ILE A 156 -10.60 5.92 -5.33
N GLN A 157 -11.50 6.85 -5.11
CA GLN A 157 -12.91 6.73 -5.43
C GLN A 157 -13.14 6.99 -6.93
N TYR A 158 -12.66 8.12 -7.45
CA TYR A 158 -12.79 8.47 -8.86
C TYR A 158 -11.83 9.58 -9.27
N PHE A 159 -11.66 9.73 -10.59
CA PHE A 159 -10.98 10.84 -11.23
C PHE A 159 -12.01 11.72 -11.94
N GLU A 160 -11.89 13.04 -11.78
CA GLU A 160 -12.70 14.05 -12.48
C GLU A 160 -11.81 14.91 -13.36
N SER A 161 -12.19 15.04 -14.64
CA SER A 161 -11.47 15.91 -15.58
C SER A 161 -12.18 17.25 -15.73
N ASN A 162 -11.42 18.33 -15.55
CA ASN A 162 -11.84 19.69 -15.87
C ASN A 162 -10.80 20.32 -16.84
N GLY A 163 -11.07 20.20 -18.13
CA GLY A 163 -10.16 20.63 -19.19
C GLY A 163 -8.87 19.77 -19.20
N ARG A 164 -7.71 20.39 -18.91
CA ARG A 164 -6.41 19.71 -18.85
C ARG A 164 -6.02 19.25 -17.43
N LYS A 165 -6.87 19.52 -16.46
CA LYS A 165 -6.64 19.24 -15.05
C LYS A 165 -7.48 18.04 -14.65
N ILE A 166 -6.88 17.11 -13.95
CA ILE A 166 -7.54 15.95 -13.34
C ILE A 166 -7.47 16.11 -11.83
N THR A 167 -8.60 15.94 -11.19
CA THR A 167 -8.67 15.80 -9.73
C THR A 167 -8.89 14.33 -9.41
N VAL A 168 -8.03 13.74 -8.60
CA VAL A 168 -8.23 12.42 -7.98
C VAL A 168 -8.89 12.62 -6.63
N TYR A 169 -10.03 11.98 -6.43
CA TYR A 169 -10.78 12.00 -5.18
C TYR A 169 -10.54 10.71 -4.43
N CYS A 170 -10.11 10.84 -3.19
CA CYS A 170 -9.91 9.76 -2.22
C CYS A 170 -10.89 9.93 -1.06
N SER A 171 -10.97 8.93 -0.17
CA SER A 171 -11.93 8.96 0.95
C SER A 171 -11.78 10.20 1.84
N ASN A 172 -10.55 10.68 2.08
CA ASN A 172 -10.29 11.79 3.01
C ASN A 172 -9.65 13.03 2.38
N GLU A 173 -9.19 12.93 1.13
CA GLU A 173 -8.44 14.01 0.48
C GLU A 173 -8.64 13.99 -1.03
N SER A 174 -8.24 15.09 -1.69
CA SER A 174 -8.19 15.15 -3.15
C SER A 174 -6.89 15.80 -3.64
N HIS A 175 -6.41 15.38 -4.81
CA HIS A 175 -5.21 15.92 -5.41
C HIS A 175 -5.44 16.25 -6.87
N GLU A 176 -4.75 17.29 -7.35
CA GLU A 176 -4.85 17.74 -8.72
C GLU A 176 -3.53 17.53 -9.47
N PHE A 177 -3.64 17.10 -10.71
CA PHE A 177 -2.52 16.98 -11.63
C PHE A 177 -2.95 17.27 -13.08
N TYR A 178 -1.99 17.48 -13.97
CA TYR A 178 -2.26 17.69 -15.39
C TYR A 178 -2.24 16.37 -16.16
N GLY A 179 -3.26 16.10 -16.95
CA GLY A 179 -3.36 14.86 -17.72
C GLY A 179 -4.67 14.74 -18.48
N LYS A 180 -4.92 13.55 -19.04
CA LYS A 180 -6.17 13.18 -19.70
C LYS A 180 -6.70 11.88 -19.11
N LEU A 181 -8.02 11.75 -18.98
CA LEU A 181 -8.65 10.51 -18.50
C LEU A 181 -8.40 9.34 -19.46
N SER A 182 -8.22 9.60 -20.76
CA SER A 182 -7.83 8.55 -21.73
C SER A 182 -6.52 7.87 -21.36
N ASP A 183 -5.53 8.65 -20.89
CA ASP A 183 -4.23 8.12 -20.53
C ASP A 183 -4.32 7.23 -19.28
N LEU A 184 -5.21 7.57 -18.34
CA LEU A 184 -5.51 6.77 -17.17
C LEU A 184 -6.18 5.43 -17.54
N SER A 185 -7.08 5.44 -18.52
CA SER A 185 -7.80 4.23 -18.94
C SER A 185 -6.89 3.18 -19.60
N GLU A 186 -5.70 3.55 -20.05
CA GLU A 186 -4.68 2.64 -20.57
C GLU A 186 -3.80 2.01 -19.49
N MET A 187 -3.87 2.51 -18.24
CA MET A 187 -3.07 2.02 -17.14
C MET A 187 -3.61 0.69 -16.61
N LYS A 188 -2.83 -0.39 -16.70
CA LYS A 188 -3.22 -1.73 -16.22
C LYS A 188 -3.56 -1.77 -14.73
N ILE A 189 -2.95 -0.90 -13.92
CA ILE A 189 -3.20 -0.79 -12.48
C ILE A 189 -4.62 -0.30 -12.17
N LEU A 190 -5.27 0.42 -13.10
CA LEU A 190 -6.64 0.93 -12.96
C LEU A 190 -7.68 0.01 -13.59
N LYS A 191 -7.44 -1.31 -13.64
CA LYS A 191 -8.31 -2.33 -14.26
C LYS A 191 -9.73 -2.37 -13.70
N ASN A 192 -9.92 -1.96 -12.45
CA ASN A 192 -11.22 -1.91 -11.78
C ASN A 192 -11.89 -0.53 -11.87
N PHE A 193 -11.34 0.35 -12.73
CA PHE A 193 -11.94 1.65 -12.99
C PHE A 193 -12.75 1.62 -14.28
N LEU A 194 -13.75 2.49 -14.36
CA LEU A 194 -14.71 2.52 -15.44
C LEU A 194 -15.00 3.96 -15.88
N MET A 195 -14.93 4.20 -17.19
CA MET A 195 -15.33 5.48 -17.78
C MET A 195 -16.86 5.57 -17.85
N ILE A 196 -17.46 6.37 -16.98
CA ILE A 196 -18.92 6.58 -16.96
C ILE A 196 -19.36 7.81 -17.75
N HIS A 197 -18.47 8.78 -17.85
CA HIS A 197 -18.70 10.05 -18.55
C HIS A 197 -17.36 10.58 -19.08
N LYS A 198 -17.38 11.46 -20.08
CA LYS A 198 -16.16 12.11 -20.60
C LYS A 198 -15.31 12.81 -19.53
N SER A 199 -15.93 13.12 -18.37
CA SER A 199 -15.29 13.80 -17.26
C SER A 199 -15.12 12.93 -16.03
N PHE A 200 -15.60 11.67 -16.00
CA PHE A 200 -15.56 10.83 -14.82
C PHE A 200 -15.06 9.41 -15.12
N TYR A 201 -14.00 9.02 -14.42
CA TYR A 201 -13.40 7.69 -14.45
C TYR A 201 -13.39 7.15 -13.01
N ILE A 202 -14.24 6.16 -12.71
CA ILE A 202 -14.60 5.77 -11.35
C ILE A 202 -14.08 4.39 -10.97
N ASN A 203 -13.75 4.18 -9.71
CA ASN A 203 -13.43 2.89 -9.15
C ASN A 203 -14.73 2.14 -8.82
N ILE A 204 -14.93 0.97 -9.44
CA ILE A 204 -16.15 0.16 -9.28
C ILE A 204 -16.33 -0.27 -7.81
N ALA A 205 -15.23 -0.45 -7.06
CA ALA A 205 -15.27 -0.87 -5.66
C ALA A 205 -15.99 0.12 -4.73
N HIS A 206 -16.03 1.42 -5.11
CA HIS A 206 -16.64 2.50 -4.32
C HIS A 206 -18.07 2.84 -4.74
N ILE A 207 -18.67 2.07 -5.66
CA ILE A 207 -20.08 2.29 -6.04
C ILE A 207 -20.97 1.75 -4.93
N SER A 208 -21.71 2.64 -4.26
CA SER A 208 -22.71 2.26 -3.25
C SER A 208 -24.08 1.96 -3.85
N SER A 209 -24.48 2.71 -4.90
CA SER A 209 -25.72 2.47 -5.62
C SER A 209 -25.65 2.92 -7.08
N TYR A 210 -26.50 2.40 -7.94
CA TYR A 210 -26.58 2.86 -9.33
C TYR A 210 -28.00 2.76 -9.90
N SER A 211 -28.30 3.68 -10.80
CA SER A 211 -29.53 3.75 -11.58
C SER A 211 -29.26 3.60 -13.07
N TYR A 212 -30.25 3.92 -13.91
CA TYR A 212 -30.08 3.86 -15.37
C TYR A 212 -29.12 4.94 -15.90
N ASP A 213 -29.08 6.11 -15.28
CA ASP A 213 -28.40 7.30 -15.76
C ASP A 213 -27.47 7.98 -14.74
N SER A 214 -27.38 7.44 -13.53
CA SER A 214 -26.46 7.92 -12.48
C SER A 214 -25.96 6.77 -11.62
N LEU A 215 -24.90 7.04 -10.84
CA LEU A 215 -24.42 6.18 -9.76
C LEU A 215 -23.95 7.04 -8.59
N THR A 216 -23.94 6.43 -7.40
CA THR A 216 -23.48 7.07 -6.15
C THR A 216 -22.18 6.43 -5.68
N ILE A 217 -21.24 7.27 -5.30
CA ILE A 217 -19.95 6.87 -4.74
C ILE A 217 -20.00 7.05 -3.21
N ASP A 218 -19.77 5.97 -2.46
CA ASP A 218 -19.68 5.92 -0.99
C ASP A 218 -20.79 6.74 -0.29
N ASP A 219 -22.02 6.66 -0.81
CA ASP A 219 -23.23 7.34 -0.31
C ASP A 219 -23.16 8.88 -0.25
N CYS A 220 -22.12 9.48 -0.86
CA CYS A 220 -21.88 10.92 -0.74
C CYS A 220 -22.10 11.71 -2.01
N ARG A 221 -21.79 11.15 -3.19
CA ARG A 221 -21.80 11.90 -4.44
C ARG A 221 -22.46 11.14 -5.57
N GLU A 222 -23.50 11.71 -6.14
CA GLU A 222 -24.14 11.21 -7.35
C GLU A 222 -23.42 11.72 -8.60
N LEU A 223 -23.06 10.81 -9.50
CA LEU A 223 -22.34 11.07 -10.75
C LEU A 223 -23.17 10.61 -11.95
N PRO A 224 -23.27 11.42 -13.03
CA PRO A 224 -24.08 11.07 -14.20
C PRO A 224 -23.39 10.04 -15.09
N ILE A 225 -24.14 9.10 -15.64
CA ILE A 225 -23.68 8.14 -16.64
C ILE A 225 -24.11 8.65 -18.04
N SER A 226 -23.12 8.89 -18.89
CA SER A 226 -23.41 9.31 -20.28
C SER A 226 -24.15 8.22 -21.08
N LYS A 227 -25.07 8.61 -21.93
CA LYS A 227 -25.89 7.67 -22.74
C LYS A 227 -25.08 6.55 -23.43
N PRO A 228 -23.92 6.84 -24.07
CA PRO A 228 -23.10 5.81 -24.69
C PRO A 228 -22.58 4.75 -23.72
N ASN A 229 -22.24 5.15 -22.46
CA ASN A 229 -21.55 4.29 -21.51
C ASN A 229 -22.51 3.41 -20.67
N ARG A 230 -23.82 3.68 -20.68
CA ARG A 230 -24.81 3.00 -19.81
C ARG A 230 -24.77 1.47 -19.89
N LYS A 231 -24.66 0.92 -21.12
CA LYS A 231 -24.61 -0.55 -21.31
C LYS A 231 -23.34 -1.17 -20.75
N GLU A 232 -22.21 -0.51 -20.99
CA GLU A 232 -20.90 -0.96 -20.55
C GLU A 232 -20.79 -0.87 -19.02
N VAL A 233 -21.22 0.25 -18.42
CA VAL A 233 -21.25 0.47 -16.97
C VAL A 233 -22.04 -0.64 -16.28
N ARG A 234 -23.26 -0.92 -16.73
CA ARG A 234 -24.11 -1.97 -16.15
C ARG A 234 -23.45 -3.35 -16.24
N ARG A 235 -22.87 -3.67 -17.40
CA ARG A 235 -22.18 -4.95 -17.62
C ARG A 235 -20.96 -5.09 -16.69
N ALA A 236 -20.16 -4.02 -16.52
CA ALA A 236 -18.97 -4.02 -15.68
C ALA A 236 -19.32 -4.20 -14.20
N ILE A 237 -20.35 -3.49 -13.70
CA ILE A 237 -20.81 -3.63 -12.31
C ILE A 237 -21.30 -5.06 -12.03
N LEU A 238 -22.11 -5.64 -12.92
CA LEU A 238 -22.61 -7.02 -12.76
C LEU A 238 -21.47 -8.04 -12.76
N LYS A 239 -20.48 -7.86 -13.65
CA LYS A 239 -19.30 -8.71 -13.69
C LYS A 239 -18.49 -8.62 -12.40
N TYR A 240 -18.20 -7.41 -11.93
CA TYR A 240 -17.46 -7.16 -10.70
C TYR A 240 -18.13 -7.83 -9.48
N SER A 241 -19.47 -7.71 -9.37
CA SER A 241 -20.23 -8.39 -8.31
C SER A 241 -20.14 -9.91 -8.41
N ALA A 242 -20.23 -10.46 -9.62
CA ALA A 242 -20.16 -11.92 -9.83
C ALA A 242 -18.76 -12.49 -9.52
N ASP A 243 -17.69 -11.75 -9.83
CA ASP A 243 -16.32 -12.17 -9.56
C ASP A 243 -16.02 -12.18 -8.06
N ARG A 244 -16.56 -11.24 -7.27
CA ARG A 244 -16.42 -11.23 -5.79
C ARG A 244 -17.07 -12.43 -5.11
N PHE A 245 -18.24 -12.88 -5.57
CA PHE A 245 -18.93 -14.07 -5.03
C PHE A 245 -18.21 -15.40 -5.35
N ARG A 246 -17.19 -15.40 -6.20
CA ARG A 246 -16.40 -16.60 -6.53
C ARG A 246 -15.09 -16.69 -5.75
N GLU A 247 -14.67 -15.60 -5.10
CA GLU A 247 -13.44 -15.52 -4.30
C GLU A 247 -13.70 -15.70 -2.79
N GLU A 248 -14.97 -15.75 -2.35
CA GLU A 248 -15.42 -16.19 -1.03
C GLU A 248 -15.72 -17.70 -1.03
#